data_23239510a847e43a1c7fd532586e2765
#
_entry.id   23239510a847e43a1c7fd532586e2765
#
_cell.length_a   1.000
_cell.length_b   1.000
_cell.length_c   1.000
_cell.angle_alpha   90.00
_cell.angle_beta   90.00
_cell.angle_gamma   90.00
#
_symmetry.space_group_name_H-M   'P 1'
#
loop_
_entity.id
_entity.type
_entity.pdbx_description
1 polymer ?
#
loop_
_entity_poly.entity_id
_entity_poly.type
_entity_poly.pdbx_seq_one_letter_code
_entity_poly.pdbx_strand_id
1 'polypeptide(L)'
;MIELLRARGLEQVPHGFAGRRGGVSTGIHAGLNVGLGSADTREAVLRNRDLARDALLPGAALVTVHQVHSPDVVTVTAPIAETERPAADAMVTNRPGLVLGILTADCVPVLFADRAAGVVGAAHAGWKGAIGGVTDRTIDAMVALGADPARIACAIGPCIGRASYEVGDDFALRFEQEDADNARFFTPGRPGHCEFDIASYVATRLANAGVGQIALLDEDTYSQPDRFYSYRRSCHAQESDYGRQISMIALPEA
;
A
#
# COMPACT_ATOMS: atom_id res chain seq x y z
N MET A 1 -18.60 -12.09 -0.48
CA MET A 1 -18.25 -11.12 0.58
C MET A 1 -16.80 -10.72 0.37
N ILE A 2 -16.45 -9.43 0.46
CA ILE A 2 -15.07 -8.97 0.36
C ILE A 2 -14.35 -9.25 1.69
N GLU A 3 -13.22 -9.94 1.63
CA GLU A 3 -12.34 -10.16 2.77
C GLU A 3 -11.47 -8.92 2.99
N LEU A 4 -11.47 -8.37 4.22
CA LEU A 4 -10.59 -7.28 4.63
C LEU A 4 -9.72 -7.76 5.79
N LEU A 5 -8.42 -7.92 5.55
CA LEU A 5 -7.46 -8.16 6.62
C LEU A 5 -7.35 -6.93 7.49
N ARG A 6 -7.32 -7.13 8.81
CA ARG A 6 -7.25 -6.07 9.82
C ARG A 6 -5.90 -6.13 10.53
N ALA A 7 -5.40 -4.99 10.94
CA ALA A 7 -4.12 -4.87 11.62
C ALA A 7 -4.30 -4.49 13.09
N ARG A 8 -3.40 -5.01 13.94
CA ARG A 8 -3.30 -4.57 15.33
C ARG A 8 -2.87 -3.10 15.39
N GLY A 9 -3.41 -2.37 16.37
CA GLY A 9 -3.13 -0.93 16.54
C GLY A 9 -4.04 -0.01 15.73
N LEU A 10 -4.75 -0.53 14.72
CA LEU A 10 -5.72 0.23 13.93
C LEU A 10 -7.18 -0.20 14.16
N GLU A 11 -7.47 -1.03 15.16
CA GLU A 11 -8.79 -1.67 15.36
C GLU A 11 -9.94 -0.67 15.49
N GLN A 12 -9.65 0.53 15.98
CA GLN A 12 -10.66 1.57 16.21
C GLN A 12 -10.78 2.58 15.06
N VAL A 13 -10.08 2.32 13.95
CA VAL A 13 -10.12 3.12 12.73
C VAL A 13 -10.63 2.24 11.60
N PRO A 14 -11.62 2.66 10.81
CA PRO A 14 -12.03 1.93 9.62
C PRO A 14 -10.83 1.76 8.68
N HIS A 15 -10.30 0.54 8.57
CA HIS A 15 -9.17 0.21 7.71
C HIS A 15 -9.30 -1.21 7.18
N GLY A 16 -8.54 -1.57 6.18
CA GLY A 16 -8.44 -2.95 5.74
C GLY A 16 -7.61 -3.10 4.49
N PHE A 17 -6.99 -4.27 4.40
CA PHE A 17 -6.22 -4.71 3.26
C PHE A 17 -7.04 -5.77 2.53
N ALA A 18 -7.58 -5.41 1.36
CA ALA A 18 -8.28 -6.35 0.51
C ALA A 18 -7.27 -7.14 -0.34
N GLY A 19 -7.56 -8.42 -0.56
CA GLY A 19 -6.89 -9.23 -1.55
C GLY A 19 -7.68 -9.28 -2.86
N ARG A 20 -7.47 -10.36 -3.64
CA ARG A 20 -8.19 -10.59 -4.90
C ARG A 20 -9.53 -11.30 -4.73
N ARG A 21 -9.86 -11.81 -3.53
CA ARG A 21 -11.09 -12.58 -3.31
C ARG A 21 -12.33 -11.70 -3.34
N GLY A 22 -13.40 -12.23 -3.92
CA GLY A 22 -14.64 -11.49 -4.18
C GLY A 22 -14.52 -10.70 -5.49
N GLY A 23 -15.42 -9.72 -5.70
CA GLY A 23 -15.43 -8.92 -6.93
C GLY A 23 -16.06 -9.63 -8.14
N VAL A 24 -15.95 -8.97 -9.29
CA VAL A 24 -16.66 -9.37 -10.51
C VAL A 24 -15.77 -9.55 -11.74
N SER A 25 -14.47 -9.27 -11.63
CA SER A 25 -13.51 -9.44 -12.72
C SER A 25 -13.28 -10.92 -13.04
N THR A 26 -12.89 -11.22 -14.28
CA THR A 26 -12.70 -12.58 -14.81
C THR A 26 -11.32 -12.72 -15.47
N GLY A 27 -10.98 -13.93 -15.92
CA GLY A 27 -9.69 -14.19 -16.59
C GLY A 27 -8.49 -13.96 -15.68
N ILE A 28 -7.42 -13.38 -16.20
CA ILE A 28 -6.20 -13.06 -15.43
C ILE A 28 -6.47 -12.05 -14.30
N HIS A 29 -7.51 -11.23 -14.42
CA HIS A 29 -7.98 -10.28 -13.41
C HIS A 29 -9.01 -10.87 -12.44
N ALA A 30 -9.31 -12.17 -12.51
CA ALA A 30 -10.39 -12.81 -11.75
C ALA A 30 -10.39 -12.39 -10.27
N GLY A 31 -11.55 -11.86 -9.82
CA GLY A 31 -11.77 -11.38 -8.44
C GLY A 31 -11.91 -9.88 -8.31
N LEU A 32 -11.34 -9.32 -7.25
CA LEU A 32 -11.49 -7.90 -6.86
C LEU A 32 -10.37 -7.04 -7.47
N ASN A 33 -10.25 -7.04 -8.81
CA ASN A 33 -9.31 -6.11 -9.46
C ASN A 33 -9.85 -4.68 -9.40
N VAL A 34 -9.07 -3.76 -8.84
CA VAL A 34 -9.42 -2.33 -8.68
C VAL A 34 -8.54 -1.40 -9.52
N GLY A 35 -7.68 -1.97 -10.35
CA GLY A 35 -6.69 -1.25 -11.16
C GLY A 35 -7.28 -0.62 -12.40
N LEU A 36 -7.55 0.68 -12.41
CA LEU A 36 -8.05 1.42 -13.59
C LEU A 36 -7.09 1.43 -14.79
N GLY A 37 -5.82 1.14 -14.55
CA GLY A 37 -4.81 1.01 -15.62
C GLY A 37 -4.57 -0.43 -16.07
N SER A 38 -5.40 -1.40 -15.65
CA SER A 38 -5.36 -2.77 -16.17
C SER A 38 -6.15 -2.89 -17.47
N ALA A 39 -5.89 -3.96 -18.22
CA ALA A 39 -6.65 -4.32 -19.41
C ALA A 39 -8.02 -4.96 -19.11
N ASP A 40 -8.45 -4.97 -17.86
CA ASP A 40 -9.78 -5.41 -17.44
C ASP A 40 -10.88 -4.45 -17.94
N THR A 41 -12.14 -4.90 -17.94
CA THR A 41 -13.24 -4.02 -18.30
C THR A 41 -13.41 -2.92 -17.25
N ARG A 42 -13.53 -1.67 -17.72
CA ARG A 42 -13.70 -0.51 -16.84
C ARG A 42 -14.89 -0.68 -15.88
N GLU A 43 -15.98 -1.26 -16.40
CA GLU A 43 -17.19 -1.51 -15.60
C GLU A 43 -16.91 -2.45 -14.42
N ALA A 44 -16.20 -3.56 -14.66
CA ALA A 44 -15.82 -4.50 -13.59
C ALA A 44 -14.91 -3.83 -12.55
N VAL A 45 -13.91 -3.06 -13.00
CA VAL A 45 -13.01 -2.34 -12.09
C VAL A 45 -13.77 -1.34 -11.22
N LEU A 46 -14.66 -0.54 -11.81
CA LEU A 46 -15.48 0.43 -11.04
C LEU A 46 -16.39 -0.28 -10.04
N ARG A 47 -17.03 -1.38 -10.46
CA ARG A 47 -17.86 -2.19 -9.56
C ARG A 47 -17.05 -2.77 -8.41
N ASN A 48 -15.86 -3.26 -8.66
CA ASN A 48 -14.96 -3.76 -7.62
C ASN A 48 -14.53 -2.67 -6.64
N ARG A 49 -14.28 -1.46 -7.11
CA ARG A 49 -13.95 -0.32 -6.27
C ARG A 49 -15.10 0.05 -5.33
N ASP A 50 -16.33 0.04 -5.85
CA ASP A 50 -17.53 0.25 -5.03
C ASP A 50 -17.69 -0.87 -3.98
N LEU A 51 -17.53 -2.14 -4.37
CA LEU A 51 -17.61 -3.28 -3.47
C LEU A 51 -16.56 -3.20 -2.34
N ALA A 52 -15.31 -2.81 -2.67
CA ALA A 52 -14.25 -2.65 -1.69
C ALA A 52 -14.55 -1.50 -0.72
N ARG A 53 -14.95 -0.32 -1.23
CA ARG A 53 -15.36 0.83 -0.42
C ARG A 53 -16.51 0.47 0.51
N ASP A 54 -17.57 -0.13 0.00
CA ASP A 54 -18.76 -0.45 0.77
C ASP A 54 -18.51 -1.53 1.84
N ALA A 55 -17.54 -2.41 1.62
CA ALA A 55 -17.08 -3.35 2.65
C ALA A 55 -16.34 -2.68 3.80
N LEU A 56 -15.76 -1.49 3.58
CA LEU A 56 -15.06 -0.72 4.60
C LEU A 56 -15.96 0.32 5.26
N LEU A 57 -16.52 1.23 4.45
CA LEU A 57 -17.35 2.37 4.89
C LEU A 57 -18.38 2.68 3.80
N PRO A 58 -19.61 2.12 3.89
CA PRO A 58 -20.65 2.33 2.91
C PRO A 58 -21.01 3.82 2.73
N GLY A 59 -21.16 4.26 1.49
CA GLY A 59 -21.54 5.62 1.17
C GLY A 59 -20.42 6.67 1.21
N ALA A 60 -19.25 6.35 1.73
CA ALA A 60 -18.09 7.26 1.72
C ALA A 60 -17.50 7.42 0.30
N ALA A 61 -16.74 8.49 0.09
CA ALA A 61 -16.03 8.71 -1.16
C ALA A 61 -14.68 7.98 -1.16
N LEU A 62 -14.48 7.05 -2.11
CA LEU A 62 -13.17 6.43 -2.32
C LEU A 62 -12.24 7.37 -3.09
N VAL A 63 -11.14 7.76 -2.48
CA VAL A 63 -10.10 8.61 -3.07
C VAL A 63 -8.85 7.77 -3.34
N THR A 64 -8.33 7.87 -4.54
CA THR A 64 -7.06 7.27 -4.95
C THR A 64 -6.24 8.28 -5.75
N VAL A 65 -4.93 8.10 -5.81
CA VAL A 65 -4.01 8.91 -6.62
C VAL A 65 -3.54 8.15 -7.86
N HIS A 66 -2.90 8.83 -8.79
CA HIS A 66 -2.15 8.21 -9.87
C HIS A 66 -0.75 7.85 -9.36
N GLN A 67 -0.58 6.58 -8.94
CA GLN A 67 0.67 6.08 -8.35
C GLN A 67 1.77 5.99 -9.40
N VAL A 68 2.90 6.65 -9.14
CA VAL A 68 4.05 6.78 -10.05
C VAL A 68 5.37 6.33 -9.41
N HIS A 69 5.32 5.71 -8.23
CA HIS A 69 6.46 5.30 -7.41
C HIS A 69 7.31 6.48 -6.94
N SER A 70 6.68 7.62 -6.67
CA SER A 70 7.29 8.82 -6.11
C SER A 70 7.23 8.84 -4.57
N PRO A 71 7.95 9.74 -3.90
CA PRO A 71 7.76 10.01 -2.48
C PRO A 71 6.66 11.06 -2.21
N ASP A 72 5.89 11.48 -3.21
CA ASP A 72 4.95 12.60 -3.09
C ASP A 72 3.67 12.19 -2.35
N VAL A 73 3.16 13.14 -1.55
CA VAL A 73 2.01 12.98 -0.67
C VAL A 73 0.98 14.05 -0.96
N VAL A 74 -0.29 13.67 -1.02
CA VAL A 74 -1.42 14.58 -1.22
C VAL A 74 -2.23 14.70 0.07
N THR A 75 -2.46 15.93 0.54
CA THR A 75 -3.44 16.21 1.58
C THR A 75 -4.83 16.27 0.94
N VAL A 76 -5.69 15.31 1.27
CA VAL A 76 -7.03 15.16 0.70
C VAL A 76 -8.02 15.89 1.60
N THR A 77 -8.72 16.90 1.06
CA THR A 77 -9.72 17.69 1.78
C THR A 77 -11.15 17.50 1.25
N ALA A 78 -11.28 16.90 0.07
CA ALA A 78 -12.54 16.63 -0.63
C ALA A 78 -12.39 15.41 -1.56
N PRO A 79 -13.47 14.79 -2.04
CA PRO A 79 -13.42 13.77 -3.09
C PRO A 79 -12.66 14.27 -4.32
N ILE A 80 -11.87 13.39 -4.93
CA ILE A 80 -11.10 13.68 -6.16
C ILE A 80 -11.72 12.87 -7.31
N ALA A 81 -12.08 13.55 -8.38
CA ALA A 81 -12.57 12.88 -9.58
C ALA A 81 -11.49 11.99 -10.21
N GLU A 82 -11.90 10.89 -10.81
CA GLU A 82 -10.95 9.93 -11.39
C GLU A 82 -10.00 10.56 -12.42
N THR A 83 -10.52 11.51 -13.23
CA THR A 83 -9.76 12.23 -14.25
C THR A 83 -8.82 13.29 -13.69
N GLU A 84 -8.97 13.64 -12.41
CA GLU A 84 -8.22 14.70 -11.74
C GLU A 84 -7.23 14.16 -10.70
N ARG A 85 -7.03 12.83 -10.67
CA ARG A 85 -6.10 12.21 -9.71
C ARG A 85 -4.69 12.75 -9.88
N PRO A 86 -4.12 13.37 -8.84
CA PRO A 86 -2.74 13.84 -8.86
C PRO A 86 -1.75 12.67 -8.94
N ALA A 87 -0.59 12.91 -9.56
CA ALA A 87 0.53 11.99 -9.52
C ALA A 87 1.16 12.05 -8.12
N ALA A 88 1.03 10.98 -7.35
CA ALA A 88 1.57 10.83 -6.01
C ALA A 88 1.47 9.35 -5.59
N ASP A 89 2.12 8.99 -4.48
CA ASP A 89 2.08 7.62 -3.96
C ASP A 89 1.62 7.54 -2.50
N ALA A 90 1.24 8.68 -1.91
CA ALA A 90 0.64 8.70 -0.59
C ALA A 90 -0.45 9.78 -0.48
N MET A 91 -1.32 9.59 0.49
CA MET A 91 -2.41 10.52 0.83
C MET A 91 -2.56 10.60 2.34
N VAL A 92 -2.92 11.79 2.82
CA VAL A 92 -3.31 12.02 4.22
C VAL A 92 -4.60 12.82 4.28
N THR A 93 -5.40 12.65 5.33
CA THR A 93 -6.60 13.44 5.55
C THR A 93 -6.97 13.55 7.04
N ASN A 94 -7.64 14.65 7.39
CA ASN A 94 -8.35 14.84 8.65
C ASN A 94 -9.87 15.01 8.43
N ARG A 95 -10.39 14.55 7.28
CA ARG A 95 -11.81 14.69 6.91
C ARG A 95 -12.52 13.36 7.00
N PRO A 96 -13.58 13.21 7.83
CA PRO A 96 -14.49 12.06 7.77
C PRO A 96 -15.20 11.95 6.42
N GLY A 97 -15.73 10.76 6.10
CA GLY A 97 -16.44 10.50 4.84
C GLY A 97 -15.53 10.26 3.62
N LEU A 98 -14.22 10.33 3.80
CA LEU A 98 -13.22 10.01 2.76
C LEU A 98 -12.52 8.68 3.09
N VAL A 99 -12.52 7.76 2.13
CA VAL A 99 -11.73 6.52 2.18
C VAL A 99 -10.48 6.71 1.33
N LEU A 100 -9.31 6.73 1.94
CA LEU A 100 -8.02 6.75 1.23
C LEU A 100 -7.71 5.33 0.76
N GLY A 101 -7.45 5.14 -0.53
CA GLY A 101 -7.16 3.83 -1.13
C GLY A 101 -5.82 3.80 -1.87
N ILE A 102 -4.97 2.85 -1.53
CA ILE A 102 -3.69 2.56 -2.19
C ILE A 102 -3.76 1.21 -2.89
N LEU A 103 -3.34 1.19 -4.15
CA LEU A 103 -3.36 0.01 -5.00
C LEU A 103 -1.99 -0.64 -5.03
N THR A 104 -1.93 -1.96 -4.88
CA THR A 104 -0.69 -2.73 -4.94
C THR A 104 -0.85 -4.05 -5.71
N ALA A 105 0.27 -4.55 -6.19
CA ALA A 105 0.55 -5.92 -6.55
C ALA A 105 2.07 -6.09 -6.31
N ASP A 106 2.42 -6.61 -5.14
CA ASP A 106 3.77 -6.79 -4.57
C ASP A 106 4.34 -5.59 -3.80
N CYS A 107 4.14 -4.34 -4.24
CA CYS A 107 4.62 -3.17 -3.48
C CYS A 107 3.97 -3.11 -2.09
N VAL A 108 4.66 -2.49 -1.14
CA VAL A 108 4.24 -2.39 0.27
C VAL A 108 3.16 -1.32 0.44
N PRO A 109 1.93 -1.67 0.84
CA PRO A 109 0.96 -0.68 1.31
C PRO A 109 1.17 -0.41 2.80
N VAL A 110 1.12 0.86 3.19
CA VAL A 110 1.18 1.26 4.59
C VAL A 110 -0.03 2.13 4.93
N LEU A 111 -0.75 1.78 5.99
CA LEU A 111 -1.87 2.55 6.52
C LEU A 111 -1.46 3.17 7.86
N PHE A 112 -1.85 4.42 8.08
CA PHE A 112 -1.43 5.23 9.24
C PHE A 112 -2.64 5.85 9.94
N ALA A 113 -2.62 5.95 11.27
CA ALA A 113 -3.60 6.73 12.03
C ALA A 113 -2.99 7.36 13.28
N ASP A 114 -3.26 8.66 13.50
CA ASP A 114 -3.23 9.29 14.82
C ASP A 114 -4.68 9.61 15.22
N ARG A 115 -5.25 8.77 16.05
CA ARG A 115 -6.64 8.91 16.50
C ARG A 115 -6.89 10.15 17.33
N ALA A 116 -5.91 10.54 18.15
CA ALA A 116 -6.05 11.71 19.01
C ALA A 116 -6.10 13.01 18.18
N ALA A 117 -5.32 13.05 17.09
CA ALA A 117 -5.35 14.16 16.15
C ALA A 117 -6.48 14.08 15.13
N GLY A 118 -7.16 12.92 14.98
CA GLY A 118 -8.14 12.70 13.92
C GLY A 118 -7.51 12.76 12.53
N VAL A 119 -6.35 12.13 12.34
CA VAL A 119 -5.59 12.14 11.06
C VAL A 119 -5.32 10.70 10.63
N VAL A 120 -5.57 10.40 9.36
CA VAL A 120 -5.22 9.11 8.74
C VAL A 120 -4.39 9.32 7.49
N GLY A 121 -3.61 8.30 7.12
CA GLY A 121 -2.79 8.29 5.91
C GLY A 121 -2.72 6.92 5.27
N ALA A 122 -2.40 6.89 3.97
CA ALA A 122 -2.17 5.68 3.21
C ALA A 122 -1.02 5.92 2.22
N ALA A 123 -0.04 5.02 2.18
CA ALA A 123 1.12 5.13 1.31
C ALA A 123 1.38 3.85 0.50
N HIS A 124 1.80 4.04 -0.75
CA HIS A 124 2.32 3.02 -1.64
C HIS A 124 3.85 3.08 -1.63
N ALA A 125 4.47 2.15 -0.92
CA ALA A 125 5.91 2.04 -0.84
C ALA A 125 6.43 0.92 -1.78
N GLY A 126 6.40 1.17 -3.09
CA GLY A 126 7.25 0.45 -4.03
C GLY A 126 8.72 0.82 -3.76
N TRP A 127 9.69 0.02 -4.22
CA TRP A 127 11.09 0.22 -3.85
C TRP A 127 11.62 1.64 -4.12
N LYS A 128 11.21 2.30 -5.23
CA LYS A 128 11.60 3.70 -5.52
C LYS A 128 11.02 4.68 -4.53
N GLY A 129 9.72 4.56 -4.22
CA GLY A 129 9.07 5.39 -3.22
C GLY A 129 9.64 5.13 -1.81
N ALA A 130 9.93 3.87 -1.48
CA ALA A 130 10.50 3.49 -0.19
C ALA A 130 11.89 4.12 0.03
N ILE A 131 12.81 3.97 -0.91
CA ILE A 131 14.14 4.61 -0.82
C ILE A 131 14.04 6.14 -0.88
N GLY A 132 13.10 6.69 -1.67
CA GLY A 132 12.83 8.12 -1.80
C GLY A 132 12.14 8.75 -0.60
N GLY A 133 11.72 7.95 0.42
CA GLY A 133 11.14 8.44 1.67
C GLY A 133 9.64 8.70 1.65
N VAL A 134 8.85 7.94 0.88
CA VAL A 134 7.39 8.11 0.84
C VAL A 134 6.74 7.98 2.21
N THR A 135 7.23 7.08 3.06
CA THR A 135 6.72 6.90 4.44
C THR A 135 7.05 8.09 5.33
N ASP A 136 8.28 8.61 5.23
CA ASP A 136 8.75 9.77 6.00
C ASP A 136 7.92 11.01 5.64
N ARG A 137 7.75 11.27 4.34
CA ARG A 137 6.92 12.39 3.86
C ARG A 137 5.45 12.24 4.21
N THR A 138 4.94 10.99 4.31
CA THR A 138 3.58 10.74 4.78
C THR A 138 3.44 11.15 6.24
N ILE A 139 4.41 10.80 7.09
CA ILE A 139 4.43 11.21 8.50
C ILE A 139 4.51 12.73 8.62
N ASP A 140 5.40 13.39 7.85
CA ASP A 140 5.51 14.86 7.83
C ASP A 140 4.19 15.53 7.45
N ALA A 141 3.49 14.99 6.42
CA ALA A 141 2.19 15.51 6.02
C ALA A 141 1.10 15.27 7.09
N MET A 142 1.14 14.15 7.83
CA MET A 142 0.26 13.90 8.97
C MET A 142 0.56 14.88 10.11
N VAL A 143 1.83 15.15 10.41
CA VAL A 143 2.26 16.15 11.43
C VAL A 143 1.76 17.54 11.05
N ALA A 144 1.81 17.92 9.78
CA ALA A 144 1.26 19.19 9.31
C ALA A 144 -0.26 19.30 9.53
N LEU A 145 -0.97 18.18 9.68
CA LEU A 145 -2.40 18.11 10.07
C LEU A 145 -2.62 17.99 11.59
N GLY A 146 -1.57 18.01 12.42
CA GLY A 146 -1.63 17.95 13.87
C GLY A 146 -1.34 16.59 14.49
N ALA A 147 -0.94 15.60 13.72
CA ALA A 147 -0.49 14.32 14.25
C ALA A 147 0.85 14.43 14.99
N ASP A 148 1.11 13.47 15.89
CA ASP A 148 2.38 13.30 16.58
C ASP A 148 2.95 11.92 16.21
N PRO A 149 4.17 11.82 15.67
CA PRO A 149 4.77 10.55 15.30
C PRO A 149 4.68 9.48 16.39
N ALA A 150 4.90 9.87 17.65
CA ALA A 150 4.84 8.95 18.79
C ALA A 150 3.41 8.40 19.06
N ARG A 151 2.36 9.06 18.57
CA ARG A 151 0.98 8.59 18.64
C ARG A 151 0.50 7.88 17.37
N ILE A 152 1.25 8.01 16.26
CA ILE A 152 0.89 7.33 15.03
C ILE A 152 1.01 5.82 15.25
N ALA A 153 -0.08 5.10 14.97
CA ALA A 153 -0.06 3.67 14.72
C ALA A 153 -0.08 3.44 13.20
N CYS A 154 0.73 2.53 12.71
CA CYS A 154 0.72 2.15 11.31
C CYS A 154 0.72 0.63 11.11
N ALA A 155 0.27 0.21 9.93
CA ALA A 155 0.28 -1.19 9.54
C ALA A 155 0.83 -1.35 8.13
N ILE A 156 1.79 -2.25 7.98
CA ILE A 156 2.34 -2.73 6.72
C ILE A 156 1.48 -3.91 6.29
N GLY A 157 0.84 -3.77 5.12
CA GLY A 157 -0.06 -4.78 4.57
C GLY A 157 0.63 -5.82 3.69
N PRO A 158 -0.16 -6.69 3.03
CA PRO A 158 0.35 -7.72 2.15
C PRO A 158 1.25 -7.15 1.05
N CYS A 159 2.44 -7.67 0.92
CA CYS A 159 3.44 -7.29 -0.08
C CYS A 159 4.25 -8.51 -0.50
N ILE A 160 5.18 -8.36 -1.43
CA ILE A 160 6.07 -9.45 -1.80
C ILE A 160 7.01 -9.80 -0.64
N GLY A 161 7.03 -11.07 -0.25
CA GLY A 161 7.90 -11.58 0.81
C GLY A 161 9.37 -11.63 0.36
N ARG A 162 10.30 -11.58 1.32
CA ARG A 162 11.75 -11.63 1.04
C ARG A 162 12.13 -12.80 0.12
N ALA A 163 11.72 -14.02 0.46
CA ALA A 163 12.04 -15.22 -0.31
C ALA A 163 11.49 -15.22 -1.74
N SER A 164 10.54 -14.32 -2.03
CA SER A 164 9.90 -14.15 -3.34
C SER A 164 10.45 -12.93 -4.11
N TYR A 165 11.28 -12.10 -3.46
CA TYR A 165 11.75 -10.84 -4.03
C TYR A 165 13.23 -10.90 -4.40
N GLU A 166 13.58 -11.77 -5.34
CA GLU A 166 14.91 -11.80 -5.93
C GLU A 166 15.16 -10.54 -6.77
N VAL A 167 16.33 -9.93 -6.58
CA VAL A 167 16.82 -8.72 -7.27
C VAL A 167 18.29 -8.89 -7.64
N GLY A 168 18.79 -8.13 -8.62
CA GLY A 168 20.21 -8.15 -8.97
C GLY A 168 21.08 -7.42 -7.94
N ASP A 169 22.37 -7.74 -7.88
CA ASP A 169 23.32 -7.12 -6.94
C ASP A 169 23.41 -5.59 -7.14
N ASP A 170 23.28 -5.09 -8.38
CA ASP A 170 23.23 -3.66 -8.69
C ASP A 170 22.01 -2.95 -8.06
N PHE A 171 20.94 -3.68 -7.80
CA PHE A 171 19.79 -3.15 -7.08
C PHE A 171 20.12 -2.94 -5.59
N ALA A 172 20.79 -3.90 -4.94
CA ALA A 172 21.20 -3.78 -3.53
C ALA A 172 22.18 -2.60 -3.35
N LEU A 173 23.13 -2.43 -4.26
CA LEU A 173 24.10 -1.33 -4.23
C LEU A 173 23.45 0.06 -4.18
N ARG A 174 22.26 0.25 -4.78
CA ARG A 174 21.53 1.53 -4.70
C ARG A 174 21.09 1.87 -3.27
N PHE A 175 20.69 0.85 -2.51
CA PHE A 175 20.28 1.02 -1.10
C PHE A 175 21.50 1.24 -0.20
N GLU A 176 22.60 0.53 -0.47
CA GLU A 176 23.85 0.68 0.28
C GLU A 176 24.52 2.05 0.02
N GLN A 177 24.35 2.63 -1.18
CA GLN A 177 24.84 3.98 -1.49
C GLN A 177 24.10 5.07 -0.72
N GLU A 178 22.82 4.87 -0.38
CA GLU A 178 22.06 5.79 0.49
C GLU A 178 22.48 5.65 1.96
N ASP A 179 22.65 4.40 2.42
CA ASP A 179 23.10 4.07 3.77
C ASP A 179 23.68 2.64 3.75
N ALA A 180 24.94 2.48 4.15
CA ALA A 180 25.62 1.19 4.19
C ALA A 180 24.91 0.15 5.08
N ASP A 181 24.20 0.59 6.12
CA ASP A 181 23.42 -0.28 7.00
C ASP A 181 22.24 -0.95 6.29
N ASN A 182 21.85 -0.48 5.11
CA ASN A 182 20.77 -1.10 4.31
C ASN A 182 21.17 -2.47 3.75
N ALA A 183 22.45 -2.83 3.73
CA ALA A 183 22.92 -4.18 3.37
C ALA A 183 22.20 -5.29 4.16
N ARG A 184 21.80 -5.03 5.39
CA ARG A 184 21.07 -5.97 6.27
C ARG A 184 19.71 -6.43 5.76
N PHE A 185 19.11 -5.70 4.81
CA PHE A 185 17.82 -6.06 4.21
C PHE A 185 17.97 -6.97 2.99
N PHE A 186 19.20 -7.31 2.62
CA PHE A 186 19.53 -8.18 1.50
C PHE A 186 20.17 -9.47 1.98
N THR A 187 19.65 -10.61 1.52
CA THR A 187 20.23 -11.93 1.79
C THR A 187 20.82 -12.47 0.48
N PRO A 188 22.05 -13.02 0.49
CA PRO A 188 22.64 -13.62 -0.70
C PRO A 188 21.74 -14.68 -1.34
N GLY A 189 21.53 -14.58 -2.66
CA GLY A 189 20.78 -15.51 -3.48
C GLY A 189 21.66 -16.30 -4.44
N ARG A 190 21.17 -16.58 -5.64
CA ARG A 190 21.99 -17.16 -6.71
C ARG A 190 23.07 -16.16 -7.17
N PRO A 191 24.17 -16.62 -7.83
CA PRO A 191 25.23 -15.71 -8.28
C PRO A 191 24.69 -14.50 -9.05
N GLY A 192 25.11 -13.28 -8.64
CA GLY A 192 24.67 -12.01 -9.20
C GLY A 192 23.30 -11.53 -8.73
N HIS A 193 22.69 -12.17 -7.70
CA HIS A 193 21.38 -11.83 -7.17
C HIS A 193 21.33 -11.94 -5.65
N CYS A 194 20.41 -11.21 -5.05
CA CYS A 194 20.07 -11.27 -3.64
C CYS A 194 18.54 -11.24 -3.45
N GLU A 195 18.09 -11.59 -2.26
CA GLU A 195 16.69 -11.50 -1.84
C GLU A 195 16.51 -10.23 -0.99
N PHE A 196 15.53 -9.40 -1.32
CA PHE A 196 15.26 -8.12 -0.66
C PHE A 196 14.08 -8.19 0.28
N ASP A 197 14.29 -7.84 1.55
CA ASP A 197 13.25 -7.68 2.57
C ASP A 197 12.72 -6.24 2.60
N ILE A 198 11.85 -5.91 1.65
CA ILE A 198 11.25 -4.57 1.53
C ILE A 198 10.35 -4.24 2.73
N ALA A 199 9.67 -5.23 3.31
CA ALA A 199 8.80 -5.00 4.46
C ALA A 199 9.59 -4.56 5.69
N SER A 200 10.71 -5.26 5.99
CA SER A 200 11.61 -4.87 7.08
C SER A 200 12.31 -3.53 6.82
N TYR A 201 12.66 -3.23 5.57
CA TYR A 201 13.19 -1.92 5.21
C TYR A 201 12.19 -0.79 5.52
N VAL A 202 10.94 -0.93 5.08
CA VAL A 202 9.87 0.05 5.34
C VAL A 202 9.59 0.16 6.84
N ALA A 203 9.52 -0.97 7.57
CA ALA A 203 9.31 -0.97 9.02
C ALA A 203 10.42 -0.22 9.76
N THR A 204 11.67 -0.38 9.32
CA THR A 204 12.81 0.32 9.91
C THR A 204 12.74 1.83 9.67
N ARG A 205 12.35 2.26 8.46
CA ARG A 205 12.15 3.69 8.19
C ARG A 205 11.08 4.30 9.07
N LEU A 206 9.95 3.61 9.23
CA LEU A 206 8.87 4.05 10.13
C LEU A 206 9.34 4.16 11.59
N ALA A 207 10.10 3.19 12.07
CA ALA A 207 10.67 3.21 13.41
C ALA A 207 11.65 4.38 13.61
N ASN A 208 12.52 4.63 12.63
CA ASN A 208 13.47 5.75 12.65
C ASN A 208 12.77 7.11 12.60
N ALA A 209 11.59 7.20 11.98
CA ALA A 209 10.75 8.40 11.97
C ALA A 209 9.95 8.59 13.28
N GLY A 210 10.13 7.72 14.28
CA GLY A 210 9.52 7.86 15.60
C GLY A 210 8.07 7.40 15.70
N VAL A 211 7.60 6.57 14.77
CA VAL A 211 6.23 6.01 14.80
C VAL A 211 6.03 5.16 16.05
N GLY A 212 4.97 5.44 16.82
CA GLY A 212 4.73 4.82 18.12
C GLY A 212 4.36 3.35 18.06
N GLN A 213 3.66 2.90 17.01
CA GLN A 213 3.26 1.51 16.86
C GLN A 213 3.33 1.08 15.39
N ILE A 214 4.00 -0.03 15.11
CA ILE A 214 4.15 -0.61 13.77
C ILE A 214 3.69 -2.06 13.80
N ALA A 215 2.71 -2.40 12.97
CA ALA A 215 2.24 -3.77 12.78
C ALA A 215 2.61 -4.26 11.37
N LEU A 216 3.05 -5.51 11.26
CA LEU A 216 3.25 -6.21 9.98
C LEU A 216 2.22 -7.33 9.88
N LEU A 217 1.56 -7.43 8.73
CA LEU A 217 0.63 -8.55 8.48
C LEU A 217 1.36 -9.83 8.06
N ASP A 218 2.60 -9.70 7.56
CA ASP A 218 3.47 -10.80 7.15
C ASP A 218 2.82 -11.76 6.14
N GLU A 219 2.16 -11.16 5.12
CA GLU A 219 1.48 -11.88 4.04
C GLU A 219 2.22 -11.68 2.73
N ASP A 220 2.76 -12.77 2.18
CA ASP A 220 3.47 -12.74 0.89
C ASP A 220 2.49 -12.83 -0.30
N THR A 221 2.43 -11.78 -1.10
CA THR A 221 1.54 -11.71 -2.25
C THR A 221 1.91 -12.67 -3.38
N TYR A 222 3.20 -13.00 -3.53
CA TYR A 222 3.68 -13.89 -4.57
C TYR A 222 3.30 -15.35 -4.30
N SER A 223 3.48 -15.84 -3.08
CA SER A 223 3.28 -17.24 -2.72
C SER A 223 1.82 -17.62 -2.49
N GLN A 224 0.89 -16.64 -2.47
CA GLN A 224 -0.53 -16.86 -2.16
C GLN A 224 -1.44 -16.43 -3.34
N PRO A 225 -1.42 -17.16 -4.49
CA PRO A 225 -2.13 -16.78 -5.71
C PRO A 225 -3.65 -16.70 -5.54
N ASP A 226 -4.23 -17.47 -4.63
CA ASP A 226 -5.68 -17.49 -4.38
C ASP A 226 -6.16 -16.28 -3.57
N ARG A 227 -5.22 -15.54 -2.91
CA ARG A 227 -5.54 -14.42 -2.04
C ARG A 227 -5.11 -13.09 -2.61
N PHE A 228 -4.03 -13.05 -3.38
CA PHE A 228 -3.43 -11.79 -3.81
C PHE A 228 -3.05 -11.79 -5.30
N TYR A 229 -3.13 -10.62 -5.92
CA TYR A 229 -2.44 -10.35 -7.17
C TYR A 229 -0.95 -10.12 -6.91
N SER A 230 -0.11 -10.50 -7.87
CA SER A 230 1.33 -10.29 -7.80
C SER A 230 1.88 -9.98 -9.19
N TYR A 231 2.55 -8.84 -9.32
CA TYR A 231 3.25 -8.44 -10.53
C TYR A 231 4.41 -9.40 -10.83
N ARG A 232 5.20 -9.79 -9.82
CA ARG A 232 6.30 -10.73 -9.97
C ARG A 232 5.83 -12.08 -10.50
N ARG A 233 4.71 -12.58 -9.99
CA ARG A 233 4.13 -13.84 -10.44
C ARG A 233 3.62 -13.72 -11.88
N SER A 234 2.97 -12.62 -12.27
CA SER A 234 2.51 -12.42 -13.64
C SER A 234 3.69 -12.35 -14.62
N CYS A 235 4.81 -11.71 -14.24
CA CYS A 235 6.03 -11.72 -15.04
C CYS A 235 6.59 -13.15 -15.21
N HIS A 236 6.65 -13.95 -14.15
CA HIS A 236 7.14 -15.33 -14.23
C HIS A 236 6.19 -16.22 -15.06
N ALA A 237 4.88 -15.97 -15.00
CA ALA A 237 3.87 -16.68 -15.80
C ALA A 237 3.75 -16.13 -17.23
N GLN A 238 4.49 -15.06 -17.57
CA GLN A 238 4.41 -14.39 -18.88
C GLN A 238 2.99 -13.92 -19.23
N GLU A 239 2.22 -13.52 -18.20
CA GLU A 239 0.90 -12.94 -18.40
C GLU A 239 1.01 -11.53 -19.00
N SER A 240 0.06 -11.16 -19.86
CA SER A 240 0.06 -9.87 -20.58
C SER A 240 -0.28 -8.68 -19.69
N ASP A 241 -0.93 -8.92 -18.54
CA ASP A 241 -1.31 -7.91 -17.54
C ASP A 241 -1.58 -8.58 -16.19
N TYR A 242 -1.92 -7.79 -15.18
CA TYR A 242 -2.19 -8.26 -13.81
C TYR A 242 -3.21 -7.38 -13.09
N GLY A 243 -3.95 -8.00 -12.15
CA GLY A 243 -4.84 -7.27 -11.26
C GLY A 243 -4.10 -6.53 -10.14
N ARG A 244 -4.82 -5.61 -9.49
CA ARG A 244 -4.31 -4.86 -8.32
C ARG A 244 -5.34 -4.93 -7.19
N GLN A 245 -4.86 -5.25 -6.00
CA GLN A 245 -5.63 -5.17 -4.76
C GLN A 245 -5.59 -3.75 -4.18
N ILE A 246 -6.41 -3.50 -3.14
CA ILE A 246 -6.52 -2.19 -2.50
C ILE A 246 -6.37 -2.29 -0.97
N SER A 247 -5.61 -1.35 -0.42
CA SER A 247 -5.52 -1.11 1.01
C SER A 247 -6.18 0.21 1.34
N MET A 248 -7.05 0.24 2.34
CA MET A 248 -7.96 1.38 2.59
C MET A 248 -7.98 1.77 4.06
N ILE A 249 -8.11 3.07 4.30
CA ILE A 249 -8.31 3.64 5.63
C ILE A 249 -9.21 4.87 5.56
N ALA A 250 -10.00 5.09 6.62
CA ALA A 250 -10.87 6.25 6.73
C ALA A 250 -10.96 6.70 8.20
N LEU A 251 -11.38 7.94 8.43
CA LEU A 251 -11.81 8.37 9.75
C LEU A 251 -13.23 7.88 10.00
N PRO A 252 -13.57 7.45 11.24
CA PRO A 252 -14.95 7.17 11.59
C PRO A 252 -15.81 8.44 11.42
N GLU A 253 -17.08 8.26 11.06
CA GLU A 253 -18.05 9.34 11.16
C GLU A 253 -18.24 9.71 12.65
N ALA A 254 -18.42 11.00 12.91
CA ALA A 254 -18.56 11.54 14.26
C ALA A 254 -19.91 11.11 14.89
#